data_d998d50bef9403fe1370c965462e3a2b
#
_entry.id   d998d50bef9403fe1370c965462e3a2b
#
_cell.length_a   1.000
_cell.length_b   1.000
_cell.length_c   1.000
_cell.angle_alpha   90.00
_cell.angle_beta   90.00
_cell.angle_gamma   90.00
#
_symmetry.space_group_name_H-M   'P 1'
#
loop_
_entity.id
_entity.type
_entity.pdbx_description
1 polymer ?
#
loop_
_entity_poly.entity_id
_entity_poly.type
_entity_poly.pdbx_seq_one_letter_code
_entity_poly.pdbx_strand_id
1 'polypeptide(L)'
;RRQRQMCIRDRDAMSKGISMIHQELNTVLDMEVAENVFVGRELLKKGMEKLKIVDIARMREETRRYFRKMNIDIDPRAKMRTLSVAEMQLVEIVKAISLNSRIIVMDEPTSAITEKEATVLFAQIERLKKQGVAIIYISHKMDEIFRISDTITVLRDGQWIGTKPAKEAGVNVVIVNQRISDPEAADCYVGADAATTGSKLMEEVMKDIDGKGNVALLLGPMGSDGQVGRSEGFDQVLADYPDVTVAFQDTAEWQTEPALTIVENWLNAGKEISAVVAQNDSMAVGAAKAIADAQKTGEIKVYGIDATSEGLQAVLDGKLQGTMAQGTADQGKFAADAYADLLDGKEVDSETIRCCLLY
;
A
#
# COMPACT_ATOMS: atom_id res chain seq x y z
N ARG A 1 36.84 24.03 8.77
CA ARG A 1 35.89 25.11 8.37
C ARG A 1 34.69 24.62 7.59
N ARG A 2 34.72 23.44 6.88
CA ARG A 2 33.59 22.89 6.13
C ARG A 2 32.48 22.29 7.02
N GLN A 3 32.77 21.80 8.20
CA GLN A 3 31.79 21.19 9.10
C GLN A 3 30.87 22.18 9.84
N ARG A 4 31.19 23.48 9.87
CA ARG A 4 30.37 24.52 10.52
C ARG A 4 29.18 25.01 9.67
N GLN A 5 29.07 24.61 8.41
CA GLN A 5 27.96 25.01 7.53
C GLN A 5 26.81 24.00 7.49
N MET A 6 26.93 22.82 8.13
CA MET A 6 25.92 21.78 8.11
C MET A 6 24.81 21.91 9.18
N CYS A 7 24.88 22.89 10.08
CA CYS A 7 23.81 23.14 11.04
C CYS A 7 23.08 24.43 10.66
N ILE A 8 22.27 24.38 9.59
CA ILE A 8 21.22 25.39 9.37
C ILE A 8 20.20 25.15 10.47
N ARG A 9 19.94 26.15 11.32
CA ARG A 9 18.89 26.05 12.32
C ARG A 9 17.55 25.95 11.59
N ASP A 10 16.60 25.16 12.09
CA ASP A 10 15.29 24.97 11.47
C ASP A 10 14.63 26.31 11.11
N ARG A 11 14.77 27.33 11.96
CA ARG A 11 14.30 28.69 11.70
C ARG A 11 14.95 29.34 10.47
N ASP A 12 16.22 29.08 10.22
CA ASP A 12 16.92 29.63 9.05
C ASP A 12 16.45 28.94 7.78
N ALA A 13 16.18 27.63 7.82
CA ALA A 13 15.61 26.89 6.71
C ALA A 13 14.21 27.39 6.39
N MET A 14 13.34 27.52 7.42
CA MET A 14 11.98 28.06 7.27
C MET A 14 12.00 29.50 6.71
N SER A 15 12.90 30.36 7.18
CA SER A 15 13.03 31.73 6.67
C SER A 15 13.43 31.81 5.20
N LYS A 16 14.08 30.77 4.68
CA LYS A 16 14.45 30.61 3.27
C LYS A 16 13.38 29.91 2.43
N GLY A 17 12.24 29.58 3.03
CA GLY A 17 11.13 28.91 2.36
C GLY A 17 11.33 27.40 2.18
N ILE A 18 12.06 26.76 3.10
CA ILE A 18 12.24 25.31 3.13
C ILE A 18 11.45 24.77 4.32
N SER A 19 10.59 23.77 4.08
CA SER A 19 9.90 23.02 5.13
C SER A 19 10.17 21.53 4.99
N MET A 20 10.01 20.79 6.08
CA MET A 20 10.23 19.36 6.12
C MET A 20 9.06 18.67 6.83
N ILE A 21 8.60 17.58 6.26
CA ILE A 21 7.70 16.61 6.86
C ILE A 21 8.56 15.42 7.25
N HIS A 22 8.64 15.15 8.55
CA HIS A 22 9.46 14.07 9.09
C HIS A 22 8.70 12.74 9.06
N GLN A 23 9.44 11.64 9.03
CA GLN A 23 8.90 10.29 9.16
C GLN A 23 8.16 10.10 10.49
N GLU A 24 8.71 10.63 11.59
CA GLU A 24 8.03 10.66 12.88
C GLU A 24 7.14 11.90 13.02
N LEU A 25 5.92 11.68 13.51
CA LEU A 25 4.95 12.76 13.73
C LEU A 25 5.39 13.66 14.88
N ASN A 26 5.71 14.91 14.56
CA ASN A 26 6.10 15.93 15.54
C ASN A 26 4.88 16.76 16.00
N THR A 27 3.82 16.09 16.44
CA THR A 27 2.57 16.71 16.85
C THR A 27 2.47 16.82 18.36
N VAL A 28 1.85 17.91 18.85
CA VAL A 28 1.54 18.09 20.25
C VAL A 28 0.12 17.58 20.51
N LEU A 29 0.01 16.38 21.09
CA LEU A 29 -1.25 15.64 21.20
C LEU A 29 -2.35 16.38 21.98
N ASP A 30 -1.97 17.21 22.97
CA ASP A 30 -2.90 17.95 23.82
C ASP A 30 -3.36 19.29 23.25
N MET A 31 -2.76 19.73 22.15
CA MET A 31 -3.15 20.93 21.43
C MET A 31 -4.25 20.65 20.41
N GLU A 32 -4.99 21.70 20.04
CA GLU A 32 -5.92 21.62 18.91
C GLU A 32 -5.16 21.48 17.58
N VAL A 33 -5.82 20.93 16.58
CA VAL A 33 -5.31 20.84 15.21
C VAL A 33 -4.85 22.20 14.70
N ALA A 34 -5.65 23.26 14.88
CA ALA A 34 -5.27 24.61 14.47
C ALA A 34 -4.03 25.13 15.18
N GLU A 35 -3.84 24.78 16.44
CA GLU A 35 -2.65 25.16 17.21
C GLU A 35 -1.42 24.41 16.70
N ASN A 36 -1.54 23.13 16.36
CA ASN A 36 -0.45 22.34 15.77
C ASN A 36 -0.03 22.88 14.40
N VAL A 37 -0.99 23.27 13.54
CA VAL A 37 -0.68 23.88 12.24
C VAL A 37 0.14 25.15 12.40
N PHE A 38 -0.11 25.94 13.44
CA PHE A 38 0.55 27.23 13.65
C PHE A 38 1.59 27.24 14.79
N VAL A 39 1.98 26.07 15.31
CA VAL A 39 2.97 25.99 16.39
C VAL A 39 4.29 26.68 15.99
N GLY A 40 4.79 27.54 16.89
CA GLY A 40 6.00 28.34 16.67
C GLY A 40 5.86 29.57 15.76
N ARG A 41 4.63 29.83 15.27
CA ARG A 41 4.25 30.99 14.42
C ARG A 41 2.80 31.42 14.64
N GLU A 42 2.39 31.40 15.88
CA GLU A 42 1.04 31.71 16.31
C GLU A 42 0.59 33.07 15.76
N LEU A 43 -0.64 33.11 15.26
CA LEU A 43 -1.23 34.37 14.79
C LEU A 43 -1.63 35.22 16.00
N LEU A 44 -1.18 36.47 16.02
CA LEU A 44 -1.50 37.40 17.11
C LEU A 44 -2.73 38.24 16.77
N LYS A 45 -3.47 38.63 17.80
CA LYS A 45 -4.62 39.54 17.66
C LYS A 45 -4.16 40.89 17.11
N LYS A 46 -4.84 41.39 16.09
CA LYS A 46 -4.57 42.69 15.48
C LYS A 46 -4.71 43.79 16.50
N GLY A 47 -3.73 44.71 16.55
CA GLY A 47 -3.68 45.81 17.49
C GLY A 47 -3.19 45.45 18.89
N MET A 48 -2.91 44.17 19.16
CA MET A 48 -2.42 43.66 20.45
C MET A 48 -1.11 42.87 20.31
N GLU A 49 -0.38 43.07 19.24
CA GLU A 49 0.85 42.31 18.91
C GLU A 49 1.92 42.49 20.01
N LYS A 50 1.99 43.68 20.63
CA LYS A 50 2.92 43.94 21.74
C LYS A 50 2.64 43.10 22.99
N LEU A 51 1.39 42.72 23.19
CA LEU A 51 0.97 41.88 24.32
C LEU A 51 1.09 40.37 23.99
N LYS A 52 1.49 40.01 22.78
CA LYS A 52 1.62 38.62 22.28
C LYS A 52 0.37 37.76 22.50
N ILE A 53 -0.83 38.38 22.43
CA ILE A 53 -2.08 37.64 22.61
C ILE A 53 -2.37 36.85 21.34
N VAL A 54 -2.46 35.52 21.47
CA VAL A 54 -2.72 34.57 20.35
C VAL A 54 -4.18 34.69 19.89
N ASP A 55 -4.39 34.73 18.59
CA ASP A 55 -5.70 34.72 17.94
C ASP A 55 -6.08 33.31 17.47
N ILE A 56 -6.56 32.50 18.42
CA ILE A 56 -6.97 31.11 18.15
C ILE A 56 -8.11 31.06 17.13
N ALA A 57 -9.04 32.02 17.18
CA ALA A 57 -10.18 32.06 16.27
C ALA A 57 -9.70 32.21 14.81
N ARG A 58 -8.74 33.09 14.58
CA ARG A 58 -8.11 33.28 13.26
C ARG A 58 -7.30 32.07 12.83
N MET A 59 -6.56 31.43 13.74
CA MET A 59 -5.82 30.20 13.44
C MET A 59 -6.77 29.08 13.00
N ARG A 60 -7.90 28.89 13.69
CA ARG A 60 -8.93 27.89 13.31
C ARG A 60 -9.53 28.18 11.92
N GLU A 61 -9.81 29.46 11.61
CA GLU A 61 -10.38 29.83 10.31
C GLU A 61 -9.39 29.63 9.17
N GLU A 62 -8.12 30.03 9.35
CA GLU A 62 -7.08 29.78 8.34
C GLU A 62 -6.84 28.28 8.14
N THR A 63 -6.79 27.48 9.22
CA THR A 63 -6.68 26.02 9.13
C THR A 63 -7.86 25.43 8.34
N ARG A 64 -9.09 25.87 8.64
CA ARG A 64 -10.28 25.44 7.89
C ARG A 64 -10.20 25.79 6.41
N ARG A 65 -9.61 26.95 6.08
CA ARG A 65 -9.39 27.36 4.69
C ARG A 65 -8.41 26.44 3.96
N TYR A 66 -7.32 26.01 4.60
CA TYR A 66 -6.40 25.03 4.05
C TYR A 66 -7.07 23.67 3.88
N PHE A 67 -7.80 23.19 4.87
CA PHE A 67 -8.51 21.91 4.80
C PHE A 67 -9.52 21.87 3.66
N ARG A 68 -10.32 22.91 3.49
CA ARG A 68 -11.26 23.01 2.33
C ARG A 68 -10.54 22.94 0.99
N LYS A 69 -9.40 23.63 0.85
CA LYS A 69 -8.61 23.61 -0.39
C LYS A 69 -8.05 22.21 -0.71
N MET A 70 -7.80 21.42 0.32
CA MET A 70 -7.24 20.09 0.21
C MET A 70 -8.29 18.97 0.29
N ASN A 71 -9.57 19.34 0.43
CA ASN A 71 -10.67 18.39 0.63
C ASN A 71 -10.45 17.47 1.84
N ILE A 72 -9.94 18.03 2.94
CA ILE A 72 -9.73 17.36 4.22
C ILE A 72 -10.90 17.67 5.14
N ASP A 73 -11.52 16.63 5.69
CA ASP A 73 -12.65 16.73 6.63
C ASP A 73 -12.17 16.49 8.08
N ILE A 74 -11.45 17.46 8.62
CA ILE A 74 -10.98 17.44 10.02
C ILE A 74 -11.43 18.76 10.68
N ASP A 75 -12.00 18.68 11.90
CA ASP A 75 -12.33 19.88 12.66
C ASP A 75 -11.06 20.54 13.22
N PRO A 76 -10.75 21.79 12.87
CA PRO A 76 -9.62 22.52 13.42
C PRO A 76 -9.59 22.65 14.96
N ARG A 77 -10.72 22.41 15.63
CA ARG A 77 -10.85 22.43 17.10
C ARG A 77 -10.56 21.08 17.74
N ALA A 78 -10.54 20.01 16.96
CA ALA A 78 -10.27 18.67 17.48
C ALA A 78 -8.90 18.63 18.16
N LYS A 79 -8.76 17.84 19.22
CA LYS A 79 -7.45 17.59 19.83
C LYS A 79 -6.68 16.59 18.98
N MET A 80 -5.39 16.83 18.76
CA MET A 80 -4.56 15.91 17.95
C MET A 80 -4.67 14.46 18.39
N ARG A 81 -4.74 14.20 19.70
CA ARG A 81 -4.88 12.85 20.27
C ARG A 81 -6.13 12.07 19.82
N THR A 82 -7.16 12.78 19.32
CA THR A 82 -8.42 12.16 18.85
C THR A 82 -8.38 11.77 17.38
N LEU A 83 -7.30 12.13 16.68
CA LEU A 83 -7.11 11.83 15.26
C LEU A 83 -6.42 10.48 15.06
N SER A 84 -6.73 9.82 13.97
CA SER A 84 -5.93 8.70 13.47
C SER A 84 -4.53 9.15 13.06
N VAL A 85 -3.58 8.23 12.96
CA VAL A 85 -2.21 8.51 12.49
C VAL A 85 -2.22 9.15 11.11
N ALA A 86 -3.07 8.69 10.23
CA ALA A 86 -3.26 9.24 8.89
C ALA A 86 -3.77 10.69 8.90
N GLU A 87 -4.75 11.00 9.74
CA GLU A 87 -5.24 12.37 9.90
C GLU A 87 -4.17 13.29 10.49
N MET A 88 -3.38 12.81 11.45
CA MET A 88 -2.23 13.56 11.98
C MET A 88 -1.21 13.87 10.88
N GLN A 89 -0.94 12.92 10.00
CA GLN A 89 -0.06 13.10 8.84
C GLN A 89 -0.59 14.20 7.89
N LEU A 90 -1.89 14.20 7.61
CA LEU A 90 -2.52 15.26 6.82
C LEU A 90 -2.38 16.64 7.48
N VAL A 91 -2.46 16.71 8.80
CA VAL A 91 -2.23 17.97 9.54
C VAL A 91 -0.78 18.46 9.40
N GLU A 92 0.21 17.57 9.48
CA GLU A 92 1.63 17.94 9.25
C GLU A 92 1.86 18.43 7.81
N ILE A 93 1.21 17.82 6.82
CA ILE A 93 1.26 18.27 5.43
C ILE A 93 0.67 19.69 5.30
N VAL A 94 -0.50 19.93 5.92
CA VAL A 94 -1.13 21.26 5.92
C VAL A 94 -0.23 22.30 6.63
N LYS A 95 0.41 21.94 7.73
CA LYS A 95 1.40 22.76 8.41
C LYS A 95 2.54 23.17 7.48
N ALA A 96 3.14 22.23 6.74
CA ALA A 96 4.20 22.50 5.78
C ALA A 96 3.73 23.42 4.63
N ILE A 97 2.54 23.17 4.09
CA ILE A 97 1.96 23.98 3.00
C ILE A 97 1.63 25.40 3.48
N SER A 98 1.15 25.54 4.72
CA SER A 98 0.79 26.83 5.29
C SER A 98 1.99 27.75 5.54
N LEU A 99 3.20 27.24 5.42
CA LEU A 99 4.45 28.01 5.48
C LEU A 99 4.76 28.76 4.17
N ASN A 100 3.97 28.59 3.11
CA ASN A 100 4.28 29.11 1.77
C ASN A 100 5.71 28.75 1.32
N SER A 101 6.12 27.53 1.63
CA SER A 101 7.47 27.04 1.33
C SER A 101 7.68 26.94 -0.18
N ARG A 102 8.90 27.25 -0.60
CA ARG A 102 9.36 27.08 -1.99
C ARG A 102 9.88 25.67 -2.22
N ILE A 103 10.35 25.03 -1.16
CA ILE A 103 10.86 23.65 -1.16
C ILE A 103 10.22 22.92 0.01
N ILE A 104 9.65 21.75 -0.25
CA ILE A 104 9.10 20.86 0.78
C ILE A 104 9.86 19.54 0.69
N VAL A 105 10.51 19.13 1.79
CA VAL A 105 11.12 17.81 1.93
C VAL A 105 10.10 16.90 2.62
N MET A 106 9.83 15.75 2.03
CA MET A 106 8.92 14.74 2.57
C MET A 106 9.70 13.44 2.78
N ASP A 107 9.85 13.04 4.03
CA ASP A 107 10.59 11.85 4.42
C ASP A 107 9.62 10.73 4.77
N GLU A 108 9.50 9.74 3.88
CA GLU A 108 8.58 8.61 3.95
C GLU A 108 7.13 8.99 4.36
N PRO A 109 6.48 9.96 3.70
CA PRO A 109 5.22 10.52 4.19
C PRO A 109 4.03 9.54 4.10
N THR A 110 4.21 8.39 3.46
CA THR A 110 3.16 7.36 3.29
C THR A 110 3.37 6.14 4.18
N SER A 111 4.36 6.15 5.07
CA SER A 111 4.68 4.99 5.91
C SER A 111 3.55 4.55 6.85
N ALA A 112 2.64 5.46 7.21
CA ALA A 112 1.59 5.24 8.19
C ALA A 112 0.17 5.54 7.66
N ILE A 113 0.00 5.68 6.34
CA ILE A 113 -1.30 6.00 5.71
C ILE A 113 -1.71 4.92 4.69
N THR A 114 -3.01 4.79 4.47
CA THR A 114 -3.58 3.85 3.50
C THR A 114 -3.34 4.34 2.05
N GLU A 115 -3.48 3.44 1.06
CA GLU A 115 -3.38 3.80 -0.37
C GLU A 115 -4.37 4.88 -0.79
N LYS A 116 -5.57 4.87 -0.22
CA LYS A 116 -6.59 5.90 -0.49
C LYS A 116 -6.11 7.28 -0.03
N GLU A 117 -5.50 7.36 1.14
CA GLU A 117 -4.93 8.60 1.70
C GLU A 117 -3.66 9.02 0.95
N ALA A 118 -2.81 8.06 0.56
CA ALA A 118 -1.65 8.30 -0.27
C ALA A 118 -2.06 8.91 -1.64
N THR A 119 -3.16 8.45 -2.23
CA THR A 119 -3.71 9.03 -3.46
C THR A 119 -4.09 10.50 -3.29
N VAL A 120 -4.68 10.86 -2.14
CA VAL A 120 -5.00 12.26 -1.81
C VAL A 120 -3.72 13.08 -1.65
N LEU A 121 -2.70 12.53 -0.99
CA LEU A 121 -1.38 13.17 -0.85
C LEU A 121 -0.75 13.43 -2.23
N PHE A 122 -0.72 12.44 -3.12
CA PHE A 122 -0.13 12.59 -4.45
C PHE A 122 -0.85 13.65 -5.30
N ALA A 123 -2.18 13.72 -5.21
CA ALA A 123 -2.94 14.79 -5.84
C ALA A 123 -2.54 16.19 -5.33
N GLN A 124 -2.21 16.32 -4.03
CA GLN A 124 -1.72 17.57 -3.47
C GLN A 124 -0.28 17.87 -3.90
N ILE A 125 0.59 16.87 -3.98
CA ILE A 125 1.96 17.00 -4.52
C ILE A 125 1.90 17.56 -5.93
N GLU A 126 1.11 16.98 -6.82
CA GLU A 126 0.93 17.45 -8.18
C GLU A 126 0.41 18.91 -8.25
N ARG A 127 -0.50 19.25 -7.36
CA ARG A 127 -1.02 20.62 -7.26
C ARG A 127 0.07 21.61 -6.82
N LEU A 128 0.90 21.23 -5.85
CA LEU A 128 2.02 22.05 -5.38
C LEU A 128 3.08 22.22 -6.47
N LYS A 129 3.41 21.15 -7.20
CA LYS A 129 4.31 21.19 -8.36
C LYS A 129 3.80 22.19 -9.40
N LYS A 130 2.50 22.18 -9.75
CA LYS A 130 1.88 23.16 -10.66
C LYS A 130 1.94 24.59 -10.15
N GLN A 131 2.08 24.81 -8.83
CA GLN A 131 2.25 26.14 -8.22
C GLN A 131 3.73 26.56 -8.14
N GLY A 132 4.65 25.76 -8.66
CA GLY A 132 6.09 26.03 -8.68
C GLY A 132 6.81 25.69 -7.37
N VAL A 133 6.20 24.88 -6.51
CA VAL A 133 6.84 24.37 -5.29
C VAL A 133 7.72 23.18 -5.67
N ALA A 134 9.00 23.23 -5.32
CA ALA A 134 9.92 22.10 -5.46
C ALA A 134 9.70 21.09 -4.34
N ILE A 135 9.58 19.81 -4.68
CA ILE A 135 9.37 18.73 -3.71
C ILE A 135 10.55 17.77 -3.75
N ILE A 136 11.12 17.49 -2.59
CA ILE A 136 12.10 16.43 -2.39
C ILE A 136 11.36 15.31 -1.65
N TYR A 137 11.08 14.24 -2.37
CA TYR A 137 10.34 13.08 -1.85
C TYR A 137 11.31 11.94 -1.59
N ILE A 138 11.39 11.50 -0.34
CA ILE A 138 12.25 10.39 0.09
C ILE A 138 11.34 9.20 0.36
N SER A 139 11.54 8.10 -0.33
CA SER A 139 10.79 6.87 -0.15
C SER A 139 11.62 5.67 -0.60
N HIS A 140 11.30 4.50 -0.09
CA HIS A 140 11.79 3.22 -0.59
C HIS A 140 10.72 2.50 -1.43
N LYS A 141 9.52 3.06 -1.56
CA LYS A 141 8.43 2.51 -2.36
C LYS A 141 8.56 3.00 -3.80
N MET A 142 9.00 2.12 -4.69
CA MET A 142 9.33 2.48 -6.06
C MET A 142 8.11 2.95 -6.86
N ASP A 143 6.95 2.35 -6.66
CA ASP A 143 5.68 2.74 -7.27
C ASP A 143 5.30 4.21 -6.98
N GLU A 144 5.50 4.67 -5.74
CA GLU A 144 5.30 6.07 -5.38
C GLU A 144 6.30 6.98 -6.10
N ILE A 145 7.58 6.59 -6.10
CA ILE A 145 8.67 7.37 -6.70
C ILE A 145 8.41 7.56 -8.20
N PHE A 146 8.10 6.50 -8.94
CA PHE A 146 7.83 6.60 -10.38
C PHE A 146 6.55 7.38 -10.69
N ARG A 147 5.56 7.33 -9.81
CA ARG A 147 4.28 8.03 -10.00
C ARG A 147 4.40 9.55 -9.90
N ILE A 148 5.26 10.07 -9.01
CA ILE A 148 5.26 11.50 -8.66
C ILE A 148 6.54 12.26 -9.00
N SER A 149 7.65 11.55 -9.31
CA SER A 149 8.96 12.17 -9.51
C SER A 149 9.20 12.59 -10.95
N ASP A 150 9.77 13.78 -11.15
CA ASP A 150 10.29 14.22 -12.44
C ASP A 150 11.75 13.79 -12.60
N THR A 151 12.47 13.65 -11.48
CA THR A 151 13.89 13.29 -11.43
C THR A 151 14.15 12.41 -10.22
N ILE A 152 14.90 11.34 -10.40
CA ILE A 152 15.26 10.38 -9.34
C ILE A 152 16.75 10.52 -9.04
N THR A 153 17.06 10.65 -7.74
CA THR A 153 18.44 10.61 -7.22
C THR A 153 18.62 9.39 -6.34
N VAL A 154 19.58 8.56 -6.67
CA VAL A 154 19.91 7.36 -5.89
C VAL A 154 21.06 7.66 -4.94
N LEU A 155 20.86 7.38 -3.65
CA LEU A 155 21.87 7.40 -2.60
C LEU A 155 22.09 5.98 -2.09
N ARG A 156 23.35 5.60 -1.89
CA ARG A 156 23.73 4.32 -1.25
C ARG A 156 24.81 4.59 -0.20
N ASP A 157 24.60 4.13 1.02
CA ASP A 157 25.52 4.32 2.17
C ASP A 157 25.92 5.79 2.38
N GLY A 158 24.96 6.72 2.14
CA GLY A 158 25.18 8.17 2.24
C GLY A 158 25.95 8.78 1.08
N GLN A 159 26.28 7.99 0.05
CA GLN A 159 27.00 8.47 -1.15
C GLN A 159 26.01 8.63 -2.31
N TRP A 160 26.19 9.70 -3.05
CA TRP A 160 25.46 9.94 -4.29
C TRP A 160 25.94 8.96 -5.38
N ILE A 161 25.01 8.21 -5.95
CA ILE A 161 25.26 7.24 -7.03
C ILE A 161 24.94 7.87 -8.39
N GLY A 162 23.81 8.55 -8.49
CA GLY A 162 23.41 9.19 -9.74
C GLY A 162 22.11 9.97 -9.59
N THR A 163 21.88 10.87 -10.55
CA THR A 163 20.63 11.62 -10.71
C THR A 163 20.24 11.61 -12.16
N LYS A 164 19.00 11.21 -12.48
CA LYS A 164 18.48 11.17 -13.85
C LYS A 164 17.00 11.58 -13.87
N PRO A 165 16.50 12.12 -15.02
CA PRO A 165 15.06 12.27 -15.24
C PRO A 165 14.36 10.91 -15.10
N ALA A 166 13.18 10.86 -14.50
CA ALA A 166 12.47 9.60 -14.27
C ALA A 166 12.19 8.83 -15.58
N LYS A 167 11.89 9.56 -16.67
CA LYS A 167 11.70 8.99 -18.02
C LYS A 167 13.00 8.70 -18.80
N GLU A 168 14.13 9.30 -18.42
CA GLU A 168 15.42 9.17 -19.11
C GLU A 168 16.47 8.53 -18.20
N ALA A 169 16.06 7.96 -17.09
CA ALA A 169 16.97 7.48 -16.07
C ALA A 169 17.94 6.41 -16.60
N GLY A 170 17.65 5.76 -17.74
CA GLY A 170 18.43 4.62 -18.24
C GLY A 170 18.69 3.61 -17.13
N VAL A 171 17.82 3.62 -16.12
CA VAL A 171 17.77 2.61 -15.07
C VAL A 171 16.84 1.57 -15.61
N ASN A 172 17.37 0.42 -15.90
CA ASN A 172 16.57 -0.72 -16.30
C ASN A 172 15.67 -1.10 -15.13
N VAL A 173 14.37 -1.10 -15.37
CA VAL A 173 13.35 -1.38 -14.35
C VAL A 173 12.71 -2.72 -14.68
N VAL A 174 12.97 -3.72 -13.86
CA VAL A 174 12.31 -5.03 -13.94
C VAL A 174 11.36 -5.14 -12.75
N ILE A 175 10.09 -5.28 -13.04
CA ILE A 175 9.04 -5.47 -12.04
C ILE A 175 8.82 -6.96 -11.83
N VAL A 176 8.73 -7.38 -10.57
CA VAL A 176 8.57 -8.80 -10.22
C VAL A 176 7.32 -9.00 -9.39
N ASN A 177 6.52 -10.01 -9.76
CA ASN A 177 5.37 -10.54 -9.05
C ASN A 177 4.12 -9.62 -9.02
N GLN A 178 4.25 -8.34 -8.71
CA GLN A 178 3.11 -7.42 -8.66
C GLN A 178 3.26 -6.32 -9.72
N ARG A 179 2.24 -6.14 -10.56
CA ARG A 179 2.21 -5.08 -11.58
C ARG A 179 2.12 -3.70 -10.96
N ILE A 180 2.72 -2.74 -11.64
CA ILE A 180 2.58 -1.31 -11.30
C ILE A 180 1.47 -0.68 -12.15
N SER A 181 0.91 0.43 -11.68
CA SER A 181 -0.20 1.12 -12.34
C SER A 181 0.17 1.75 -13.69
N ASP A 182 1.46 1.99 -13.96
CA ASP A 182 1.99 2.49 -15.23
C ASP A 182 2.97 1.46 -15.82
N PRO A 183 2.49 0.51 -16.66
CA PRO A 183 3.36 -0.51 -17.26
C PRO A 183 4.49 0.05 -18.12
N GLU A 184 4.32 1.25 -18.70
CA GLU A 184 5.35 1.91 -19.53
C GLU A 184 6.52 2.45 -18.71
N ALA A 185 6.40 2.47 -17.38
CA ALA A 185 7.48 2.85 -16.48
C ALA A 185 8.50 1.72 -16.24
N ALA A 186 8.22 0.50 -16.69
CA ALA A 186 9.09 -0.67 -16.57
C ALA A 186 9.57 -1.16 -17.94
N ASP A 187 10.80 -1.66 -17.99
CA ASP A 187 11.36 -2.29 -19.19
C ASP A 187 10.88 -3.73 -19.34
N CYS A 188 10.57 -4.40 -18.23
CA CYS A 188 10.08 -5.77 -18.21
C CYS A 188 9.26 -6.04 -16.95
N TYR A 189 8.19 -6.83 -17.10
CA TYR A 189 7.45 -7.45 -15.99
C TYR A 189 7.71 -8.95 -15.98
N VAL A 190 8.03 -9.50 -14.82
CA VAL A 190 8.19 -10.94 -14.59
C VAL A 190 7.23 -11.37 -13.49
N GLY A 191 6.29 -12.24 -13.80
CA GLY A 191 5.29 -12.67 -12.82
C GLY A 191 4.52 -13.90 -13.23
N ALA A 192 3.52 -14.24 -12.42
CA ALA A 192 2.48 -15.21 -12.76
C ALA A 192 1.23 -14.43 -13.24
N ASP A 193 0.49 -15.04 -14.16
CA ASP A 193 -0.83 -14.51 -14.53
C ASP A 193 -1.83 -14.79 -13.42
N ALA A 194 -2.38 -13.72 -12.84
CA ALA A 194 -3.25 -13.84 -11.67
C ALA A 194 -4.58 -14.53 -12.01
N ALA A 195 -5.14 -14.29 -13.20
CA ALA A 195 -6.38 -14.91 -13.61
C ALA A 195 -6.18 -16.41 -13.87
N THR A 196 -5.10 -16.79 -14.56
CA THR A 196 -4.71 -18.20 -14.74
C THR A 196 -4.43 -18.89 -13.40
N THR A 197 -3.82 -18.18 -12.44
CA THR A 197 -3.59 -18.72 -11.10
C THR A 197 -4.90 -19.01 -10.38
N GLY A 198 -5.83 -18.06 -10.44
CA GLY A 198 -7.16 -18.19 -9.85
C GLY A 198 -7.97 -19.32 -10.50
N SER A 199 -8.05 -19.37 -11.83
CA SER A 199 -8.82 -20.39 -12.55
C SER A 199 -8.30 -21.80 -12.26
N LYS A 200 -6.99 -22.02 -12.32
CA LYS A 200 -6.41 -23.34 -11.99
C LYS A 200 -6.70 -23.78 -10.57
N LEU A 201 -6.60 -22.88 -9.60
CA LEU A 201 -6.96 -23.23 -8.23
C LEU A 201 -8.45 -23.60 -8.12
N MET A 202 -9.33 -22.78 -8.70
CA MET A 202 -10.76 -23.03 -8.64
C MET A 202 -11.17 -24.32 -9.37
N GLU A 203 -10.51 -24.66 -10.49
CA GLU A 203 -10.70 -25.95 -11.17
C GLU A 203 -10.42 -27.15 -10.24
N GLU A 204 -9.36 -27.08 -9.43
CA GLU A 204 -9.06 -28.13 -8.45
C GLU A 204 -10.09 -28.16 -7.32
N VAL A 205 -10.52 -26.99 -6.83
CA VAL A 205 -11.62 -26.91 -5.86
C VAL A 205 -12.87 -27.59 -6.41
N MET A 206 -13.24 -27.31 -7.66
CA MET A 206 -14.42 -27.91 -8.29
C MET A 206 -14.33 -29.43 -8.40
N LYS A 207 -13.16 -29.97 -8.73
CA LYS A 207 -12.93 -31.42 -8.74
C LYS A 207 -13.14 -32.03 -7.36
N ASP A 208 -12.59 -31.39 -6.35
CA ASP A 208 -12.61 -31.90 -4.98
C ASP A 208 -13.98 -31.85 -4.30
N ILE A 209 -14.84 -30.92 -4.72
CA ILE A 209 -16.23 -30.80 -4.21
C ILE A 209 -17.25 -31.42 -5.18
N ASP A 210 -16.80 -32.20 -6.19
CA ASP A 210 -17.65 -32.81 -7.23
C ASP A 210 -18.56 -31.79 -7.96
N GLY A 211 -18.10 -30.56 -8.12
CA GLY A 211 -18.81 -29.47 -8.78
C GLY A 211 -20.12 -29.06 -8.10
N LYS A 212 -20.27 -29.26 -6.80
CA LYS A 212 -21.51 -28.98 -6.04
C LYS A 212 -21.21 -28.39 -4.65
N GLY A 213 -22.12 -27.58 -4.15
CA GLY A 213 -22.08 -27.07 -2.78
C GLY A 213 -21.75 -25.59 -2.69
N ASN A 214 -21.24 -25.17 -1.54
CA ASN A 214 -21.02 -23.77 -1.24
C ASN A 214 -19.54 -23.48 -1.04
N VAL A 215 -19.02 -22.50 -1.75
CA VAL A 215 -17.66 -21.99 -1.56
C VAL A 215 -17.69 -20.66 -0.81
N ALA A 216 -16.66 -20.41 -0.02
CA ALA A 216 -16.41 -19.13 0.65
C ALA A 216 -15.08 -18.57 0.18
N LEU A 217 -15.05 -17.30 -0.22
CA LEU A 217 -13.90 -16.65 -0.84
C LEU A 217 -13.25 -15.64 0.11
N LEU A 218 -11.97 -15.84 0.43
CA LEU A 218 -11.15 -14.87 1.15
C LEU A 218 -10.29 -14.09 0.16
N LEU A 219 -10.57 -12.81 0.05
CA LEU A 219 -9.94 -11.92 -0.91
C LEU A 219 -8.78 -11.14 -0.30
N GLY A 220 -7.82 -10.77 -1.15
CA GLY A 220 -6.81 -9.77 -0.83
C GLY A 220 -7.37 -8.34 -0.79
N PRO A 221 -6.50 -7.32 -0.60
CA PRO A 221 -6.89 -5.92 -0.63
C PRO A 221 -7.63 -5.58 -1.91
N MET A 222 -8.80 -4.98 -1.77
CA MET A 222 -9.68 -4.69 -2.90
C MET A 222 -9.02 -3.75 -3.91
N GLY A 223 -9.04 -4.17 -5.17
CA GLY A 223 -8.45 -3.40 -6.28
C GLY A 223 -6.95 -3.64 -6.51
N SER A 224 -6.29 -4.49 -5.70
CA SER A 224 -4.93 -4.93 -6.01
C SER A 224 -4.92 -5.88 -7.21
N ASP A 225 -3.86 -5.85 -8.02
CA ASP A 225 -3.71 -6.68 -9.23
C ASP A 225 -3.95 -8.18 -8.95
N GLY A 226 -3.33 -8.71 -7.88
CA GLY A 226 -3.53 -10.10 -7.48
C GLY A 226 -4.97 -10.41 -7.07
N GLN A 227 -5.66 -9.50 -6.37
CA GLN A 227 -7.04 -9.70 -5.96
C GLN A 227 -7.98 -9.70 -7.17
N VAL A 228 -7.84 -8.71 -8.06
CA VAL A 228 -8.69 -8.58 -9.24
C VAL A 228 -8.52 -9.78 -10.16
N GLY A 229 -7.29 -10.07 -10.57
CA GLY A 229 -7.03 -11.16 -11.51
C GLY A 229 -7.43 -12.54 -10.94
N ARG A 230 -7.11 -12.83 -9.66
CA ARG A 230 -7.51 -14.11 -9.06
C ARG A 230 -9.03 -14.23 -8.95
N SER A 231 -9.74 -13.13 -8.67
CA SER A 231 -11.21 -13.13 -8.69
C SER A 231 -11.78 -13.38 -10.08
N GLU A 232 -11.22 -12.75 -11.11
CA GLU A 232 -11.61 -13.02 -12.51
C GLU A 232 -11.43 -14.51 -12.85
N GLY A 233 -10.32 -15.12 -12.43
CA GLY A 233 -10.07 -16.54 -12.63
C GLY A 233 -11.08 -17.42 -11.87
N PHE A 234 -11.45 -17.07 -10.66
CA PHE A 234 -12.49 -17.77 -9.90
C PHE A 234 -13.85 -17.70 -10.60
N ASP A 235 -14.26 -16.49 -11.01
CA ASP A 235 -15.54 -16.25 -11.67
C ASP A 235 -15.64 -17.00 -13.01
N GLN A 236 -14.56 -17.05 -13.79
CA GLN A 236 -14.51 -17.80 -15.04
C GLN A 236 -14.85 -19.29 -14.85
N VAL A 237 -14.25 -19.91 -13.84
CA VAL A 237 -14.49 -21.33 -13.55
C VAL A 237 -15.88 -21.53 -12.96
N LEU A 238 -16.30 -20.72 -11.99
CA LEU A 238 -17.60 -20.81 -11.34
C LEU A 238 -18.77 -20.68 -12.32
N ALA A 239 -18.61 -19.97 -13.41
CA ALA A 239 -19.62 -19.84 -14.47
C ALA A 239 -20.03 -21.19 -15.10
N ASP A 240 -19.11 -22.17 -15.11
CA ASP A 240 -19.35 -23.50 -15.65
C ASP A 240 -19.98 -24.49 -14.64
N TYR A 241 -20.12 -24.06 -13.36
CA TYR A 241 -20.62 -24.90 -12.27
C TYR A 241 -21.87 -24.31 -11.59
N PRO A 242 -23.06 -24.40 -12.21
CA PRO A 242 -24.30 -23.78 -11.71
C PRO A 242 -24.80 -24.37 -10.36
N ASP A 243 -24.34 -25.56 -9.99
CA ASP A 243 -24.66 -26.20 -8.72
C ASP A 243 -23.74 -25.77 -7.56
N VAL A 244 -22.79 -24.85 -7.83
CA VAL A 244 -21.90 -24.23 -6.83
C VAL A 244 -22.36 -22.81 -6.54
N THR A 245 -22.45 -22.46 -5.27
CA THR A 245 -22.85 -21.12 -4.82
C THR A 245 -21.72 -20.49 -4.01
N VAL A 246 -21.41 -19.22 -4.28
CA VAL A 246 -20.58 -18.43 -3.39
C VAL A 246 -21.41 -18.00 -2.19
N ALA A 247 -21.26 -18.73 -1.06
CA ALA A 247 -22.05 -18.49 0.16
C ALA A 247 -21.57 -17.25 0.91
N PHE A 248 -20.26 -17.00 0.88
CA PHE A 248 -19.59 -15.88 1.56
C PHE A 248 -18.42 -15.37 0.73
N GLN A 249 -18.16 -14.07 0.86
CA GLN A 249 -17.00 -13.41 0.28
C GLN A 249 -16.64 -12.20 1.12
N ASP A 250 -15.36 -12.08 1.52
CA ASP A 250 -14.87 -10.93 2.27
C ASP A 250 -13.36 -10.75 2.05
N THR A 251 -12.84 -9.56 2.36
CA THR A 251 -11.40 -9.28 2.26
C THR A 251 -10.72 -9.45 3.61
N ALA A 252 -9.62 -10.19 3.63
CA ALA A 252 -8.75 -10.36 4.79
C ALA A 252 -7.37 -9.72 4.60
N GLU A 253 -7.21 -8.84 3.60
CA GLU A 253 -6.05 -7.96 3.42
C GLU A 253 -4.69 -8.70 3.41
N TRP A 254 -4.63 -9.91 2.83
CA TRP A 254 -3.48 -10.83 2.83
C TRP A 254 -3.05 -11.32 4.23
N GLN A 255 -3.86 -11.14 5.28
CA GLN A 255 -3.45 -11.37 6.66
C GLN A 255 -4.16 -12.56 7.30
N THR A 256 -3.44 -13.28 8.17
CA THR A 256 -3.91 -14.48 8.86
C THR A 256 -5.00 -14.19 9.90
N GLU A 257 -4.80 -13.19 10.76
CA GLU A 257 -5.73 -12.89 11.86
C GLU A 257 -7.11 -12.36 11.38
N PRO A 258 -7.19 -11.42 10.41
CA PRO A 258 -8.47 -11.07 9.81
C PRO A 258 -9.19 -12.26 9.16
N ALA A 259 -8.46 -13.12 8.42
CA ALA A 259 -9.02 -14.29 7.80
C ALA A 259 -9.62 -15.27 8.81
N LEU A 260 -8.93 -15.50 9.94
CA LEU A 260 -9.42 -16.32 11.03
C LEU A 260 -10.76 -15.78 11.56
N THR A 261 -10.81 -14.50 11.90
CA THR A 261 -12.02 -13.85 12.45
C THR A 261 -13.20 -13.89 11.47
N ILE A 262 -12.93 -13.67 10.17
CA ILE A 262 -13.95 -13.72 9.12
C ILE A 262 -14.54 -15.13 9.02
N VAL A 263 -13.69 -16.15 8.99
CA VAL A 263 -14.15 -17.54 8.86
C VAL A 263 -14.90 -18.01 10.12
N GLU A 264 -14.47 -17.62 11.31
CA GLU A 264 -15.23 -17.87 12.55
C GLU A 264 -16.66 -17.30 12.46
N ASN A 265 -16.81 -16.08 11.94
CA ASN A 265 -18.10 -15.45 11.72
C ASN A 265 -18.94 -16.21 10.70
N TRP A 266 -18.35 -16.68 9.60
CA TRP A 266 -19.04 -17.49 8.59
C TRP A 266 -19.55 -18.81 9.15
N LEU A 267 -18.73 -19.51 9.95
CA LEU A 267 -19.11 -20.76 10.61
C LEU A 267 -20.26 -20.55 11.59
N ASN A 268 -20.26 -19.42 12.31
CA ASN A 268 -21.34 -19.06 13.23
C ASN A 268 -22.63 -18.63 12.52
N ALA A 269 -22.58 -18.21 11.27
CA ALA A 269 -23.75 -17.83 10.47
C ALA A 269 -24.63 -19.04 10.07
N GLY A 270 -24.15 -20.27 10.26
CA GLY A 270 -24.94 -21.52 10.10
C GLY A 270 -25.22 -21.93 8.65
N LYS A 271 -24.57 -21.29 7.65
CA LYS A 271 -24.59 -21.80 6.26
C LYS A 271 -23.55 -22.90 6.08
N GLU A 272 -23.91 -23.92 5.33
CA GLU A 272 -22.94 -24.95 4.94
C GLU A 272 -21.86 -24.37 4.03
N ILE A 273 -20.62 -24.75 4.29
CA ILE A 273 -19.45 -24.39 3.49
C ILE A 273 -18.75 -25.69 3.11
N SER A 274 -18.59 -25.94 1.81
CA SER A 274 -17.87 -27.11 1.27
C SER A 274 -16.36 -26.81 1.17
N ALA A 275 -16.01 -25.60 0.75
CA ALA A 275 -14.62 -25.17 0.64
C ALA A 275 -14.43 -23.68 0.95
N VAL A 276 -13.29 -23.34 1.56
CA VAL A 276 -12.78 -21.98 1.67
C VAL A 276 -11.61 -21.81 0.71
N VAL A 277 -11.72 -20.84 -0.20
CA VAL A 277 -10.70 -20.54 -1.20
C VAL A 277 -10.10 -19.19 -0.88
N ALA A 278 -8.87 -19.19 -0.46
CA ALA A 278 -8.14 -17.98 -0.09
C ALA A 278 -7.18 -17.56 -1.21
N GLN A 279 -7.14 -16.29 -1.48
CA GLN A 279 -6.28 -15.73 -2.51
C GLN A 279 -4.80 -15.68 -2.11
N ASN A 280 -4.42 -16.05 -0.86
CA ASN A 280 -3.05 -16.37 -0.48
C ASN A 280 -2.99 -17.37 0.68
N ASP A 281 -1.80 -17.90 0.96
CA ASP A 281 -1.57 -18.90 2.01
C ASP A 281 -1.78 -18.36 3.41
N SER A 282 -1.39 -17.12 3.69
CA SER A 282 -1.56 -16.53 5.03
C SER A 282 -3.03 -16.52 5.44
N MET A 283 -3.92 -16.14 4.52
CA MET A 283 -5.37 -16.17 4.74
C MET A 283 -5.89 -17.62 4.83
N ALA A 284 -5.36 -18.53 3.99
CA ALA A 284 -5.72 -19.95 4.04
C ALA A 284 -5.39 -20.59 5.39
N VAL A 285 -4.21 -20.30 5.94
CA VAL A 285 -3.79 -20.77 7.27
C VAL A 285 -4.71 -20.21 8.37
N GLY A 286 -5.09 -18.94 8.28
CA GLY A 286 -6.10 -18.34 9.18
C GLY A 286 -7.44 -19.04 9.12
N ALA A 287 -7.92 -19.30 7.90
CA ALA A 287 -9.16 -20.07 7.67
C ALA A 287 -9.09 -21.49 8.25
N ALA A 288 -8.00 -22.19 7.97
CA ALA A 288 -7.79 -23.56 8.46
C ALA A 288 -7.76 -23.63 9.98
N LYS A 289 -7.21 -22.62 10.64
CA LYS A 289 -7.21 -22.53 12.11
C LYS A 289 -8.63 -22.34 12.65
N ALA A 290 -9.43 -21.43 12.10
CA ALA A 290 -10.84 -21.24 12.49
C ALA A 290 -11.67 -22.53 12.32
N ILE A 291 -11.45 -23.25 11.21
CA ILE A 291 -12.12 -24.53 10.93
C ILE A 291 -11.69 -25.61 11.92
N ALA A 292 -10.41 -25.66 12.30
CA ALA A 292 -9.90 -26.60 13.29
C ALA A 292 -10.45 -26.29 14.69
N ASP A 293 -10.51 -25.04 15.10
CA ASP A 293 -11.09 -24.61 16.37
C ASP A 293 -12.57 -24.94 16.46
N ALA A 294 -13.29 -24.93 15.33
CA ALA A 294 -14.68 -25.39 15.19
C ALA A 294 -14.84 -26.92 15.04
N GLN A 295 -13.74 -27.68 15.09
CA GLN A 295 -13.70 -29.16 14.93
C GLN A 295 -14.23 -29.65 13.57
N LYS A 296 -14.09 -28.86 12.51
CA LYS A 296 -14.58 -29.16 11.14
C LYS A 296 -13.44 -29.47 10.15
N THR A 297 -12.26 -29.78 10.65
CA THR A 297 -11.12 -30.21 9.80
C THR A 297 -11.49 -31.48 9.05
N GLY A 298 -11.31 -31.45 7.71
CA GLY A 298 -11.69 -32.54 6.82
C GLY A 298 -13.15 -32.50 6.32
N GLU A 299 -14.06 -31.77 7.01
CA GLU A 299 -15.40 -31.51 6.49
C GLU A 299 -15.40 -30.33 5.53
N ILE A 300 -14.65 -29.26 5.85
CA ILE A 300 -14.49 -28.07 5.04
C ILE A 300 -13.07 -28.07 4.45
N LYS A 301 -12.98 -28.03 3.14
CA LYS A 301 -11.72 -28.00 2.41
C LYS A 301 -11.16 -26.57 2.37
N VAL A 302 -9.84 -26.42 2.45
CA VAL A 302 -9.18 -25.09 2.42
C VAL A 302 -8.08 -25.07 1.39
N TYR A 303 -8.05 -24.02 0.59
CA TYR A 303 -7.06 -23.82 -0.45
C TYR A 303 -6.41 -22.45 -0.35
N GLY A 304 -5.11 -22.39 -0.73
CA GLY A 304 -4.32 -21.16 -0.73
C GLY A 304 -3.61 -20.91 -2.07
N ILE A 305 -2.87 -19.84 -2.12
CA ILE A 305 -1.97 -19.46 -3.21
C ILE A 305 -0.68 -18.97 -2.57
N ASP A 306 0.44 -19.22 -3.21
CA ASP A 306 1.83 -18.79 -3.03
C ASP A 306 2.79 -19.95 -2.76
N ALA A 307 2.30 -21.09 -2.25
CA ALA A 307 3.13 -22.23 -1.81
C ALA A 307 4.24 -21.77 -0.83
N THR A 308 3.89 -20.95 0.14
CA THR A 308 4.78 -20.54 1.20
C THR A 308 5.21 -21.72 2.07
N SER A 309 6.31 -21.59 2.80
CA SER A 309 6.73 -22.67 3.73
C SER A 309 5.63 -23.02 4.74
N GLU A 310 4.85 -22.05 5.19
CA GLU A 310 3.75 -22.26 6.12
C GLU A 310 2.55 -22.93 5.43
N GLY A 311 2.22 -22.49 4.19
CA GLY A 311 1.15 -23.11 3.39
C GLY A 311 1.48 -24.56 3.04
N LEU A 312 2.70 -24.84 2.58
CA LEU A 312 3.15 -26.21 2.29
C LEU A 312 3.14 -27.09 3.55
N GLN A 313 3.55 -26.57 4.70
CA GLN A 313 3.48 -27.32 5.95
C GLN A 313 2.02 -27.61 6.33
N ALA A 314 1.11 -26.67 6.11
CA ALA A 314 -0.31 -26.85 6.39
C ALA A 314 -0.94 -27.90 5.44
N VAL A 315 -0.48 -28.03 4.20
CA VAL A 315 -0.86 -29.13 3.28
C VAL A 315 -0.35 -30.47 3.82
N LEU A 316 0.93 -30.55 4.23
CA LEU A 316 1.50 -31.76 4.81
C LEU A 316 0.79 -32.19 6.10
N ASP A 317 0.35 -31.23 6.90
CA ASP A 317 -0.43 -31.46 8.12
C ASP A 317 -1.89 -31.86 7.86
N GLY A 318 -2.35 -31.84 6.60
CA GLY A 318 -3.75 -32.11 6.23
C GLY A 318 -4.74 -30.99 6.59
N LYS A 319 -4.24 -29.79 6.86
CA LYS A 319 -5.05 -28.62 7.20
C LYS A 319 -5.50 -27.84 5.96
N LEU A 320 -4.68 -27.83 4.91
CA LEU A 320 -5.02 -27.37 3.56
C LEU A 320 -5.08 -28.56 2.60
N GLN A 321 -5.95 -28.51 1.62
CA GLN A 321 -6.02 -29.49 0.53
C GLN A 321 -4.97 -29.18 -0.54
N GLY A 322 -4.64 -27.90 -0.72
CA GLY A 322 -3.63 -27.51 -1.67
C GLY A 322 -3.30 -26.02 -1.62
N THR A 323 -2.17 -25.69 -2.22
CA THR A 323 -1.76 -24.30 -2.47
C THR A 323 -1.16 -24.18 -3.87
N MET A 324 -1.53 -23.11 -4.58
CA MET A 324 -1.06 -22.85 -5.94
C MET A 324 0.27 -22.08 -5.89
N ALA A 325 1.35 -22.70 -6.36
CA ALA A 325 2.63 -22.02 -6.49
C ALA A 325 2.66 -21.07 -7.69
N GLN A 326 3.19 -19.89 -7.51
CA GLN A 326 3.39 -18.91 -8.57
C GLN A 326 4.80 -18.96 -9.21
N GLY A 327 5.63 -19.92 -8.84
CA GLY A 327 7.00 -20.06 -9.36
C GLY A 327 7.91 -18.90 -8.95
N THR A 328 7.83 -18.44 -7.70
CA THR A 328 8.56 -17.26 -7.19
C THR A 328 10.08 -17.34 -7.35
N ALA A 329 10.67 -18.56 -7.21
CA ALA A 329 12.10 -18.77 -7.44
C ALA A 329 12.48 -18.56 -8.90
N ASP A 330 11.65 -19.04 -9.83
CA ASP A 330 11.84 -18.83 -11.27
C ASP A 330 11.63 -17.37 -11.64
N GLN A 331 10.63 -16.70 -11.07
CA GLN A 331 10.42 -15.27 -11.27
C GLN A 331 11.67 -14.47 -10.88
N GLY A 332 12.27 -14.77 -9.71
CA GLY A 332 13.51 -14.13 -9.27
C GLY A 332 14.68 -14.37 -10.25
N LYS A 333 14.81 -15.59 -10.75
CA LYS A 333 15.84 -15.93 -11.74
C LYS A 333 15.63 -15.18 -13.06
N PHE A 334 14.41 -15.21 -13.60
CA PHE A 334 14.11 -14.52 -14.86
C PHE A 334 14.21 -13.00 -14.75
N ALA A 335 13.87 -12.43 -13.60
CA ALA A 335 14.08 -11.02 -13.34
C ALA A 335 15.58 -10.67 -13.38
N ALA A 336 16.42 -11.52 -12.78
CA ALA A 336 17.88 -11.34 -12.81
C ALA A 336 18.45 -11.48 -14.23
N ASP A 337 17.97 -12.48 -14.99
CA ASP A 337 18.37 -12.71 -16.37
C ASP A 337 17.95 -11.52 -17.28
N ALA A 338 16.69 -11.07 -17.17
CA ALA A 338 16.19 -9.90 -17.89
C ALA A 338 16.98 -8.63 -17.56
N TYR A 339 17.28 -8.42 -16.26
CA TYR A 339 18.09 -7.29 -15.84
C TYR A 339 19.52 -7.35 -16.40
N ALA A 340 20.14 -8.53 -16.42
CA ALA A 340 21.45 -8.72 -17.01
C ALA A 340 21.44 -8.44 -18.53
N ASP A 341 20.42 -8.90 -19.25
CA ASP A 341 20.28 -8.64 -20.68
C ASP A 341 20.06 -7.13 -20.96
N LEU A 342 19.27 -6.44 -20.14
CA LEU A 342 19.12 -4.98 -20.22
C LEU A 342 20.45 -4.23 -19.97
N LEU A 343 21.26 -4.69 -19.00
CA LEU A 343 22.59 -4.13 -18.75
C LEU A 343 23.55 -4.30 -19.94
N ASP A 344 23.43 -5.41 -20.65
CA ASP A 344 24.19 -5.71 -21.88
C ASP A 344 23.64 -4.95 -23.10
N GLY A 345 22.58 -4.16 -22.95
CA GLY A 345 21.92 -3.44 -24.04
C GLY A 345 21.12 -4.30 -25.00
N LYS A 346 20.71 -5.49 -24.56
CA LYS A 346 19.86 -6.38 -25.33
C LYS A 346 18.39 -6.00 -25.15
N GLU A 347 17.57 -6.29 -26.15
CA GLU A 347 16.11 -6.24 -26.03
C GLU A 347 15.61 -7.37 -25.14
N VAL A 348 14.67 -7.05 -24.24
CA VAL A 348 13.95 -8.03 -23.42
C VAL A 348 12.47 -7.96 -23.73
N ASP A 349 11.78 -9.09 -23.58
CA ASP A 349 10.33 -9.10 -23.68
C ASP A 349 9.73 -8.20 -22.58
N SER A 350 8.80 -7.35 -22.94
CA SER A 350 8.14 -6.44 -21.99
C SER A 350 7.39 -7.18 -20.89
N GLU A 351 7.07 -8.46 -21.11
CA GLU A 351 6.36 -9.30 -20.20
C GLU A 351 6.82 -10.77 -20.26
N THR A 352 7.21 -11.32 -19.12
CA THR A 352 7.53 -12.74 -18.95
C THR A 352 6.58 -13.37 -17.94
N ILE A 353 5.60 -14.13 -18.43
CA ILE A 353 4.60 -14.83 -17.61
C ILE A 353 5.04 -16.27 -17.40
N ARG A 354 4.90 -16.78 -16.15
CA ARG A 354 5.20 -18.16 -15.78
C ARG A 354 3.96 -18.93 -15.36
N CYS A 355 3.99 -20.24 -15.63
CA CYS A 355 2.90 -21.14 -15.30
C CYS A 355 2.90 -21.48 -13.81
N CYS A 356 1.71 -21.57 -13.23
CA CYS A 356 1.48 -21.94 -11.84
C CYS A 356 1.42 -23.46 -11.66
N LEU A 357 1.92 -23.97 -10.52
CA LEU A 357 1.86 -25.38 -10.14
C LEU A 357 1.07 -25.51 -8.83
N LEU A 358 0.18 -26.52 -8.76
CA LEU A 358 -0.53 -26.87 -7.53
C LEU A 358 0.31 -27.86 -6.69
N TYR A 359 0.37 -27.65 -5.39
CA TYR A 359 0.95 -28.55 -4.39
C TYR A 359 -0.11 -29.04 -3.42
#